data_955485cc6704cc3f99e704fa1b5e9461
#
_entry.id   955485cc6704cc3f99e704fa1b5e9461
#
_cell.length_a   1.000
_cell.length_b   1.000
_cell.length_c   1.000
_cell.angle_alpha   90.00
_cell.angle_beta   90.00
_cell.angle_gamma   90.00
#
_symmetry.space_group_name_H-M   'P 1'
#
loop_
_entity.id
_entity.type
_entity.pdbx_description
1 polymer ?
#
loop_
_entity_poly.entity_id
_entity_poly.type
_entity_poly.pdbx_seq_one_letter_code
_entity_poly.pdbx_strand_id
1 'polypeptide(L)'
;NPWRQRQTRQMVHASSVNWRNAVDRAEKREFVTELNGVFTNAGSVVVAHYAGLTVAQMNDLRSRMRTAGGTVKVAKNRLAKIALQGTESEGVADLFTGQTLIAYCDDPVTAPKIAVEFTKVSDKLVILGGAMGATTLDADGIKALATMPSLDELRAKLVGMISTPATRIAQIVNAPAGAVARVIGAYARKDEAA
;
A
#
# COMPACT_ATOMS: atom_id res chain seq x y z
N ASN A 1 54.83 7.40 -28.93
CA ASN A 1 54.13 6.13 -29.18
C ASN A 1 52.65 6.44 -29.53
N PRO A 2 52.27 6.50 -30.81
CA PRO A 2 50.97 7.06 -31.26
C PRO A 2 49.76 6.20 -30.85
N TRP A 3 50.02 4.96 -30.38
CA TRP A 3 48.96 4.06 -29.92
C TRP A 3 48.42 4.39 -28.53
N ARG A 4 49.19 5.00 -27.65
CA ARG A 4 48.73 5.42 -26.32
C ARG A 4 47.80 6.62 -26.35
N GLN A 5 47.95 7.53 -27.31
CA GLN A 5 47.12 8.73 -27.43
C GLN A 5 45.75 8.45 -28.04
N ARG A 6 45.53 7.34 -28.75
CA ARG A 6 44.20 6.99 -29.28
C ARG A 6 43.32 6.36 -28.22
N GLN A 7 43.87 5.62 -27.30
CA GLN A 7 43.07 5.01 -26.20
C GLN A 7 42.61 6.04 -25.18
N THR A 8 43.42 7.07 -24.90
CA THR A 8 43.01 8.17 -24.01
C THR A 8 41.94 9.07 -24.62
N ARG A 9 41.90 9.23 -25.95
CA ARG A 9 40.84 10.00 -26.61
C ARG A 9 39.48 9.29 -26.65
N GLN A 10 39.47 7.95 -26.67
CA GLN A 10 38.23 7.19 -26.63
C GLN A 10 37.68 7.06 -25.19
N MET A 11 38.53 7.07 -24.16
CA MET A 11 38.07 7.04 -22.76
C MET A 11 37.52 8.39 -22.29
N VAL A 12 37.94 9.51 -22.86
CA VAL A 12 37.44 10.85 -22.48
C VAL A 12 36.06 11.14 -23.09
N HIS A 13 35.64 10.42 -24.14
CA HIS A 13 34.30 10.58 -24.73
C HIS A 13 33.21 9.75 -24.01
N ALA A 14 33.59 8.78 -23.17
CA ALA A 14 32.64 7.95 -22.44
C ALA A 14 32.22 8.53 -21.07
N SER A 15 32.83 9.63 -20.59
CA SER A 15 32.59 10.15 -19.25
C SER A 15 31.85 11.49 -19.18
N SER A 16 31.39 12.06 -20.30
CA SER A 16 30.44 13.15 -20.29
C SER A 16 29.01 12.63 -20.39
N VAL A 17 28.60 11.81 -19.45
CA VAL A 17 27.18 11.61 -19.22
C VAL A 17 26.64 12.94 -18.71
N ASN A 18 26.07 13.66 -19.63
CA ASN A 18 25.48 14.97 -19.41
C ASN A 18 24.21 14.76 -18.56
N TRP A 19 24.37 14.70 -17.22
CA TRP A 19 23.29 14.56 -16.24
C TRP A 19 22.22 15.66 -16.32
N ARG A 20 22.43 16.68 -17.17
CA ARG A 20 21.41 17.67 -17.57
C ARG A 20 20.49 17.19 -18.68
N ASN A 21 20.81 16.09 -19.34
CA ASN A 21 19.96 15.62 -20.42
C ASN A 21 18.77 14.88 -19.82
N ALA A 22 17.62 15.48 -20.02
CA ALA A 22 16.35 14.82 -20.00
C ALA A 22 16.50 13.34 -20.39
N VAL A 23 16.06 12.45 -19.49
CA VAL A 23 15.80 11.03 -19.75
C VAL A 23 15.43 10.86 -21.21
N ASP A 24 16.17 10.05 -21.95
CA ASP A 24 16.02 9.93 -23.40
C ASP A 24 14.57 9.53 -23.75
N ARG A 25 14.13 9.81 -24.96
CA ARG A 25 12.76 9.51 -25.40
C ARG A 25 12.46 8.01 -25.35
N ALA A 26 13.49 7.18 -25.54
CA ALA A 26 13.41 5.73 -25.39
C ALA A 26 13.15 5.34 -23.93
N GLU A 27 13.95 5.84 -22.99
CA GLU A 27 13.80 5.58 -21.55
C GLU A 27 12.44 6.04 -21.01
N LYS A 28 11.89 7.14 -21.53
CA LYS A 28 10.53 7.58 -21.14
C LYS A 28 9.44 6.63 -21.62
N ARG A 29 9.61 6.02 -22.79
CA ARG A 29 8.67 5.02 -23.30
C ARG A 29 8.76 3.74 -22.48
N GLU A 30 9.96 3.28 -22.18
CA GLU A 30 10.17 2.11 -21.31
C GLU A 30 9.56 2.32 -19.93
N PHE A 31 9.78 3.50 -19.34
CA PHE A 31 9.19 3.85 -18.04
C PHE A 31 7.64 3.89 -18.09
N VAL A 32 7.05 4.41 -19.17
CA VAL A 32 5.58 4.39 -19.36
C VAL A 32 5.08 2.96 -19.49
N THR A 33 5.79 2.09 -20.23
CA THR A 33 5.41 0.69 -20.39
C THR A 33 5.52 -0.06 -19.05
N GLU A 34 6.59 0.18 -18.28
CA GLU A 34 6.77 -0.37 -16.93
C GLU A 34 5.62 0.05 -16.00
N LEU A 35 5.30 1.36 -15.97
CA LEU A 35 4.20 1.87 -15.14
C LEU A 35 2.84 1.33 -15.58
N ASN A 36 2.60 1.19 -16.87
CA ASN A 36 1.35 0.61 -17.37
C ASN A 36 1.19 -0.84 -16.91
N GLY A 37 2.27 -1.65 -17.00
CA GLY A 37 2.27 -3.01 -16.46
C GLY A 37 2.01 -3.06 -14.94
N VAL A 38 2.56 -2.10 -14.19
CA VAL A 38 2.31 -1.97 -12.76
C VAL A 38 0.84 -1.62 -12.47
N PHE A 39 0.26 -0.66 -13.18
CA PHE A 39 -1.14 -0.26 -12.99
C PHE A 39 -2.14 -1.34 -13.39
N THR A 40 -1.78 -2.18 -14.35
CA THR A 40 -2.63 -3.31 -14.78
C THR A 40 -2.65 -4.43 -13.72
N ASN A 41 -1.51 -4.67 -13.05
CA ASN A 41 -1.38 -5.75 -12.07
C ASN A 41 -1.68 -5.31 -10.64
N ALA A 42 -1.68 -4.01 -10.35
CA ALA A 42 -1.90 -3.50 -9.00
C ALA A 42 -3.37 -3.67 -8.56
N GLY A 43 -3.59 -4.29 -7.42
CA GLY A 43 -4.91 -4.38 -6.78
C GLY A 43 -5.44 -3.05 -6.26
N SER A 44 -4.53 -2.14 -5.85
CA SER A 44 -4.87 -0.77 -5.45
C SER A 44 -3.77 0.21 -5.79
N VAL A 45 -4.18 1.42 -6.17
CA VAL A 45 -3.31 2.56 -6.46
C VAL A 45 -3.78 3.74 -5.62
N VAL A 46 -2.90 4.31 -4.81
CA VAL A 46 -3.17 5.48 -3.98
C VAL A 46 -2.30 6.64 -4.46
N VAL A 47 -2.91 7.78 -4.67
CA VAL A 47 -2.25 9.03 -5.06
C VAL A 47 -2.27 10.00 -3.88
N ALA A 48 -1.10 10.51 -3.50
CA ALA A 48 -0.96 11.46 -2.42
C ALA A 48 0.01 12.58 -2.77
N HIS A 49 -0.19 13.75 -2.17
CA HIS A 49 0.80 14.83 -2.19
C HIS A 49 1.84 14.61 -1.10
N TYR A 50 3.12 14.82 -1.46
CA TYR A 50 4.24 14.69 -0.53
C TYR A 50 4.98 16.02 -0.29
N ALA A 51 4.31 17.14 -0.49
CA ALA A 51 4.90 18.47 -0.32
C ALA A 51 5.41 18.67 1.11
N GLY A 52 6.71 18.95 1.25
CA GLY A 52 7.33 19.22 2.56
C GLY A 52 7.76 18.00 3.37
N LEU A 53 7.68 16.78 2.83
CA LEU A 53 8.27 15.58 3.44
C LEU A 53 9.79 15.64 3.41
N THR A 54 10.43 15.25 4.50
CA THR A 54 11.89 15.07 4.56
C THR A 54 12.30 13.75 3.89
N VAL A 55 13.58 13.67 3.51
CA VAL A 55 14.15 12.44 2.92
C VAL A 55 14.01 11.25 3.88
N ALA A 56 14.21 11.47 5.17
CA ALA A 56 14.06 10.45 6.21
C ALA A 56 12.62 9.91 6.26
N GLN A 57 11.63 10.80 6.27
CA GLN A 57 10.20 10.44 6.27
C GLN A 57 9.80 9.68 4.99
N MET A 58 10.33 10.09 3.84
CA MET A 58 10.08 9.38 2.58
C MET A 58 10.69 7.96 2.59
N ASN A 59 11.88 7.81 3.15
CA ASN A 59 12.51 6.51 3.29
C ASN A 59 11.77 5.60 4.28
N ASP A 60 11.26 6.15 5.38
CA ASP A 60 10.41 5.43 6.34
C ASP A 60 9.11 4.95 5.67
N LEU A 61 8.43 5.81 4.92
CA LEU A 61 7.25 5.42 4.15
C LEU A 61 7.55 4.28 3.16
N ARG A 62 8.66 4.39 2.42
CA ARG A 62 9.07 3.32 1.49
C ARG A 62 9.40 2.01 2.20
N SER A 63 10.05 2.09 3.36
CA SER A 63 10.40 0.92 4.17
C SER A 63 9.15 0.20 4.66
N ARG A 64 8.19 0.93 5.24
CA ARG A 64 6.90 0.39 5.70
C ARG A 64 6.10 -0.24 4.56
N MET A 65 6.05 0.43 3.40
CA MET A 65 5.38 -0.13 2.22
C MET A 65 6.03 -1.41 1.73
N ARG A 66 7.37 -1.47 1.65
CA ARG A 66 8.08 -2.68 1.23
C ARG A 66 7.86 -3.84 2.19
N THR A 67 7.86 -3.59 3.50
CA THR A 67 7.58 -4.62 4.53
C THR A 67 6.20 -5.23 4.35
N ALA A 68 5.25 -4.46 3.87
CA ALA A 68 3.87 -4.90 3.63
C ALA A 68 3.60 -5.34 2.17
N GLY A 69 4.65 -5.52 1.35
CA GLY A 69 4.53 -5.97 -0.04
C GLY A 69 4.14 -4.89 -1.05
N GLY A 70 4.03 -3.63 -0.61
CA GLY A 70 3.72 -2.52 -1.50
C GLY A 70 4.96 -1.75 -1.97
N THR A 71 4.78 -0.89 -2.94
CA THR A 71 5.84 -0.04 -3.48
C THR A 71 5.37 1.41 -3.60
N VAL A 72 6.31 2.33 -3.36
CA VAL A 72 6.09 3.77 -3.51
C VAL A 72 7.02 4.32 -4.58
N LYS A 73 6.45 4.88 -5.64
CA LYS A 73 7.18 5.55 -6.71
C LYS A 73 6.76 7.01 -6.83
N VAL A 74 7.71 7.86 -7.16
CA VAL A 74 7.45 9.25 -7.57
C VAL A 74 7.72 9.34 -9.06
N ALA A 75 6.71 9.70 -9.81
CA ALA A 75 6.78 9.81 -11.26
C ALA A 75 6.41 11.22 -11.73
N LYS A 76 6.83 11.58 -12.93
CA LYS A 76 6.34 12.80 -13.57
C LYS A 76 4.87 12.62 -13.92
N ASN A 77 3.99 13.52 -13.46
CA ASN A 77 2.55 13.44 -13.66
C ASN A 77 2.15 13.20 -15.12
N ARG A 78 2.82 13.84 -16.07
CA ARG A 78 2.54 13.65 -17.50
C ARG A 78 2.80 12.21 -17.97
N LEU A 79 3.86 11.56 -17.46
CA LEU A 79 4.18 10.17 -17.82
C LEU A 79 3.20 9.21 -17.13
N ALA A 80 2.84 9.48 -15.86
CA ALA A 80 1.85 8.70 -15.13
C ALA A 80 0.47 8.76 -15.82
N LYS A 81 0.03 9.95 -16.27
CA LYS A 81 -1.22 10.11 -17.04
C LYS A 81 -1.22 9.31 -18.34
N ILE A 82 -0.10 9.27 -19.07
CA ILE A 82 0.02 8.48 -20.30
C ILE A 82 0.00 6.98 -19.97
N ALA A 83 0.63 6.57 -18.89
CA ALA A 83 0.65 5.15 -18.45
C ALA A 83 -0.70 4.65 -17.97
N LEU A 84 -1.57 5.52 -17.45
CA LEU A 84 -2.94 5.20 -17.02
C LEU A 84 -3.91 5.07 -18.20
N GLN A 85 -3.62 5.62 -19.36
CA GLN A 85 -4.47 5.49 -20.55
C GLN A 85 -4.59 4.00 -20.94
N GLY A 86 -5.81 3.53 -21.07
CA GLY A 86 -6.11 2.14 -21.40
C GLY A 86 -6.01 1.16 -20.22
N THR A 87 -5.86 1.64 -19.00
CA THR A 87 -5.95 0.81 -17.78
C THR A 87 -7.27 1.05 -17.06
N GLU A 88 -7.70 0.09 -16.24
CA GLU A 88 -8.92 0.23 -15.42
C GLU A 88 -8.89 1.42 -14.47
N SER A 89 -7.69 1.89 -14.11
CA SER A 89 -7.46 3.00 -13.19
C SER A 89 -7.42 4.39 -13.86
N GLU A 90 -7.91 4.53 -15.09
CA GLU A 90 -7.87 5.79 -15.86
C GLU A 90 -8.54 6.97 -15.14
N GLY A 91 -9.60 6.72 -14.38
CA GLY A 91 -10.33 7.75 -13.61
C GLY A 91 -9.51 8.49 -12.56
N VAL A 92 -8.33 7.95 -12.20
CA VAL A 92 -7.41 8.62 -11.25
C VAL A 92 -6.53 9.67 -11.95
N ALA A 93 -6.55 9.76 -13.27
CA ALA A 93 -5.68 10.67 -14.04
C ALA A 93 -5.86 12.14 -13.63
N ASP A 94 -7.05 12.56 -13.22
CA ASP A 94 -7.34 13.93 -12.81
C ASP A 94 -6.67 14.32 -11.48
N LEU A 95 -6.37 13.33 -10.62
CA LEU A 95 -5.72 13.56 -9.33
C LEU A 95 -4.21 13.86 -9.47
N PHE A 96 -3.63 13.62 -10.64
CA PHE A 96 -2.20 13.91 -10.89
C PHE A 96 -1.95 15.40 -11.15
N THR A 97 -2.07 16.19 -10.09
CA THR A 97 -1.75 17.62 -10.06
C THR A 97 -0.70 17.91 -8.99
N GLY A 98 0.25 18.80 -9.24
CA GLY A 98 1.28 19.17 -8.26
C GLY A 98 2.32 18.07 -7.99
N GLN A 99 2.78 17.96 -6.75
CA GLN A 99 3.81 17.01 -6.31
C GLN A 99 3.15 15.71 -5.85
N THR A 100 2.98 14.77 -6.76
CA THR A 100 2.30 13.51 -6.51
C THR A 100 3.25 12.34 -6.31
N LEU A 101 2.86 11.48 -5.38
CA LEU A 101 3.45 10.19 -5.06
C LEU A 101 2.41 9.12 -5.37
N ILE A 102 2.86 8.01 -5.91
CA ILE A 102 2.05 6.85 -6.26
C ILE A 102 2.47 5.72 -5.32
N ALA A 103 1.52 5.22 -4.53
CA ALA A 103 1.68 4.02 -3.74
C ALA A 103 0.79 2.93 -4.33
N TYR A 104 1.35 1.77 -4.59
CA TYR A 104 0.62 0.64 -5.17
C TYR A 104 0.99 -0.66 -4.49
N CYS A 105 0.04 -1.58 -4.43
CA CYS A 105 0.20 -2.91 -3.88
C CYS A 105 -0.73 -3.88 -4.61
N ASP A 106 -0.38 -5.16 -4.61
CA ASP A 106 -1.26 -6.22 -5.12
C ASP A 106 -2.49 -6.38 -4.20
N ASP A 107 -2.31 -6.21 -2.89
CA ASP A 107 -3.42 -6.19 -1.93
C ASP A 107 -4.19 -4.86 -1.97
N PRO A 108 -5.52 -4.90 -2.13
CA PRO A 108 -6.34 -3.70 -2.22
C PRO A 108 -6.38 -2.87 -0.93
N VAL A 109 -6.14 -3.46 0.23
CA VAL A 109 -6.28 -2.81 1.55
C VAL A 109 -4.95 -2.30 2.10
N THR A 110 -3.84 -2.95 1.74
CA THR A 110 -2.52 -2.70 2.35
C THR A 110 -1.97 -1.31 2.01
N ALA A 111 -2.03 -0.88 0.75
CA ALA A 111 -1.53 0.43 0.35
C ALA A 111 -2.32 1.60 0.97
N PRO A 112 -3.68 1.60 0.97
CA PRO A 112 -4.48 2.59 1.68
C PRO A 112 -4.20 2.65 3.18
N LYS A 113 -4.09 1.49 3.85
CA LYS A 113 -3.85 1.39 5.30
C LYS A 113 -2.56 2.09 5.71
N ILE A 114 -1.45 1.76 5.03
CA ILE A 114 -0.14 2.36 5.33
C ILE A 114 -0.12 3.85 5.02
N ALA A 115 -0.75 4.27 3.91
CA ALA A 115 -0.84 5.68 3.55
C ALA A 115 -1.59 6.48 4.63
N VAL A 116 -2.71 5.98 5.14
CA VAL A 116 -3.49 6.62 6.21
C VAL A 116 -2.76 6.57 7.55
N GLU A 117 -2.09 5.46 7.89
CA GLU A 117 -1.25 5.39 9.10
C GLU A 117 -0.12 6.42 9.07
N PHE A 118 0.52 6.57 7.91
CA PHE A 118 1.59 7.55 7.75
C PHE A 118 1.07 8.99 7.83
N THR A 119 -0.13 9.27 7.36
CA THR A 119 -0.77 10.59 7.51
C THR A 119 -0.96 10.96 8.99
N LYS A 120 -1.21 9.98 9.87
CA LYS A 120 -1.29 10.22 11.33
C LYS A 120 0.06 10.58 11.96
N VAL A 121 1.17 10.11 11.37
CA VAL A 121 2.54 10.39 11.84
C VAL A 121 3.07 11.68 11.25
N SER A 122 2.65 12.03 10.04
CA SER A 122 3.12 13.22 9.33
C SER A 122 1.97 13.89 8.56
N ASP A 123 1.55 15.06 9.02
CA ASP A 123 0.50 15.87 8.39
C ASP A 123 0.86 16.40 6.99
N LYS A 124 2.11 16.19 6.58
CA LYS A 124 2.63 16.65 5.29
C LYS A 124 2.25 15.75 4.11
N LEU A 125 1.80 14.52 4.40
CA LEU A 125 1.27 13.63 3.38
C LEU A 125 -0.24 13.86 3.27
N VAL A 126 -0.71 14.36 2.13
CA VAL A 126 -2.13 14.57 1.87
C VAL A 126 -2.60 13.57 0.84
N ILE A 127 -3.52 12.70 1.22
CA ILE A 127 -4.12 11.72 0.31
C ILE A 127 -5.13 12.46 -0.56
N LEU A 128 -4.97 12.36 -1.87
CA LEU A 128 -5.90 12.94 -2.85
C LEU A 128 -7.02 11.97 -3.19
N GLY A 129 -6.68 10.72 -3.38
CA GLY A 129 -7.59 9.68 -3.80
C GLY A 129 -6.81 8.46 -4.33
N GLY A 130 -7.51 7.57 -5.01
CA GLY A 130 -6.90 6.40 -5.63
C GLY A 130 -7.87 5.60 -6.46
N ALA A 131 -7.43 4.43 -6.90
CA ALA A 131 -8.27 3.46 -7.58
C ALA A 131 -8.11 2.08 -6.95
N MET A 132 -9.18 1.31 -7.00
CA MET A 132 -9.20 -0.11 -6.71
C MET A 132 -9.86 -0.83 -7.90
N GLY A 133 -9.02 -1.39 -8.79
CA GLY A 133 -9.49 -1.84 -10.10
C GLY A 133 -10.13 -0.69 -10.89
N ALA A 134 -11.34 -0.88 -11.37
CA ALA A 134 -12.09 0.11 -12.14
C ALA A 134 -12.78 1.19 -11.29
N THR A 135 -12.77 1.08 -9.95
CA THR A 135 -13.46 2.01 -9.06
C THR A 135 -12.51 3.10 -8.58
N THR A 136 -12.85 4.34 -8.89
CA THR A 136 -12.12 5.51 -8.36
C THR A 136 -12.61 5.83 -6.94
N LEU A 137 -11.70 6.15 -6.05
CA LEU A 137 -11.95 6.43 -4.65
C LEU A 137 -11.43 7.82 -4.29
N ASP A 138 -12.27 8.58 -3.62
CA ASP A 138 -11.88 9.84 -3.01
C ASP A 138 -11.08 9.62 -1.72
N ALA A 139 -10.56 10.69 -1.14
CA ALA A 139 -9.78 10.64 0.10
C ALA A 139 -10.53 9.94 1.25
N ASP A 140 -11.86 10.12 1.35
CA ASP A 140 -12.68 9.49 2.39
C ASP A 140 -12.91 8.01 2.09
N GLY A 141 -13.03 7.63 0.82
CA GLY A 141 -13.06 6.22 0.40
C GLY A 141 -11.78 5.48 0.77
N ILE A 142 -10.60 6.11 0.60
CA ILE A 142 -9.32 5.54 1.03
C ILE A 142 -9.23 5.39 2.55
N LYS A 143 -9.73 6.37 3.32
CA LYS A 143 -9.82 6.26 4.78
C LYS A 143 -10.73 5.10 5.21
N ALA A 144 -11.86 4.91 4.53
CA ALA A 144 -12.76 3.78 4.78
C ALA A 144 -12.08 2.44 4.48
N LEU A 145 -11.34 2.32 3.35
CA LEU A 145 -10.54 1.14 3.05
C LEU A 145 -9.46 0.87 4.10
N ALA A 146 -8.82 1.92 4.61
CA ALA A 146 -7.77 1.78 5.63
C ALA A 146 -8.29 1.23 6.97
N THR A 147 -9.59 1.38 7.26
CA THR A 147 -10.23 0.79 8.45
C THR A 147 -10.58 -0.69 8.28
N MET A 148 -10.51 -1.21 7.05
CA MET A 148 -10.79 -2.61 6.78
C MET A 148 -9.69 -3.52 7.33
N PRO A 149 -10.06 -4.71 7.84
CA PRO A 149 -9.10 -5.75 8.17
C PRO A 149 -8.29 -6.20 6.96
N SER A 150 -7.12 -6.78 7.18
CA SER A 150 -6.31 -7.37 6.10
C SER A 150 -7.07 -8.50 5.38
N LEU A 151 -6.64 -8.85 4.17
CA LEU A 151 -7.28 -9.93 3.39
C LEU A 151 -7.33 -11.25 4.18
N ASP A 152 -6.25 -11.58 4.88
CA ASP A 152 -6.19 -12.82 5.66
C ASP A 152 -7.11 -12.78 6.89
N GLU A 153 -7.23 -11.62 7.55
CA GLU A 153 -8.19 -11.41 8.62
C GLU A 153 -9.65 -11.52 8.12
N LEU A 154 -9.94 -11.00 6.93
CA LEU A 154 -11.27 -11.14 6.32
C LEU A 154 -11.58 -12.61 5.99
N ARG A 155 -10.62 -13.34 5.42
CA ARG A 155 -10.75 -14.79 5.16
C ARG A 155 -10.95 -15.56 6.47
N ALA A 156 -10.16 -15.28 7.50
CA ALA A 156 -10.30 -15.90 8.83
C ALA A 156 -11.67 -15.60 9.44
N LYS A 157 -12.18 -14.36 9.29
CA LYS A 157 -13.51 -13.98 9.76
C LYS A 157 -14.63 -14.72 9.02
N LEU A 158 -14.50 -14.93 7.71
CA LEU A 158 -15.45 -15.74 6.93
C LEU A 158 -15.46 -17.20 7.42
N VAL A 159 -14.29 -17.82 7.59
CA VAL A 159 -14.18 -19.19 8.13
C VAL A 159 -14.76 -19.26 9.56
N GLY A 160 -14.45 -18.26 10.39
CA GLY A 160 -15.02 -18.13 11.74
C GLY A 160 -16.55 -18.04 11.72
N MET A 161 -17.14 -17.27 10.80
CA MET A 161 -18.60 -17.17 10.69
C MET A 161 -19.25 -18.49 10.29
N ILE A 162 -18.61 -19.30 9.45
CA ILE A 162 -19.11 -20.64 9.05
C ILE A 162 -19.08 -21.61 10.23
N SER A 163 -18.04 -21.55 11.08
CA SER A 163 -17.90 -22.44 12.25
C SER A 163 -18.68 -21.96 13.47
N THR A 164 -19.07 -20.68 13.53
CA THR A 164 -19.77 -20.07 14.68
C THR A 164 -21.07 -20.78 15.07
N PRO A 165 -21.98 -21.21 14.15
CA PRO A 165 -23.22 -21.91 14.53
C PRO A 165 -22.95 -23.20 15.29
N ALA A 166 -22.00 -24.02 14.81
CA ALA A 166 -21.64 -25.28 15.48
C ALA A 166 -21.04 -25.04 16.86
N THR A 167 -20.15 -24.06 16.96
CA THR A 167 -19.53 -23.67 18.25
C THR A 167 -20.58 -23.16 19.25
N ARG A 168 -21.53 -22.33 18.78
CA ARG A 168 -22.61 -21.83 19.64
C ARG A 168 -23.52 -22.95 20.18
N ILE A 169 -23.86 -23.93 19.36
CA ILE A 169 -24.65 -25.09 19.78
C ILE A 169 -23.89 -25.87 20.87
N ALA A 170 -22.61 -26.14 20.64
CA ALA A 170 -21.79 -26.85 21.64
C ALA A 170 -21.66 -26.04 22.95
N GLN A 171 -21.53 -24.73 22.89
CA GLN A 171 -21.49 -23.85 24.05
C GLN A 171 -22.81 -23.85 24.83
N ILE A 172 -23.97 -23.82 24.17
CA ILE A 172 -25.28 -23.82 24.79
C ILE A 172 -25.52 -25.16 25.51
N VAL A 173 -25.12 -26.27 24.89
CA VAL A 173 -25.24 -27.62 25.51
C VAL A 173 -24.36 -27.74 26.74
N ASN A 174 -23.15 -27.18 26.71
CA ASN A 174 -22.22 -27.23 27.85
C ASN A 174 -22.46 -26.16 28.94
N ALA A 175 -23.19 -25.08 28.60
CA ALA A 175 -23.43 -23.97 29.53
C ALA A 175 -24.08 -24.35 30.85
N PRO A 176 -25.12 -25.22 30.93
CA PRO A 176 -25.74 -25.61 32.17
C PRO A 176 -24.77 -26.32 33.11
N ALA A 177 -23.98 -27.27 32.59
CA ALA A 177 -23.01 -28.03 33.39
C ALA A 177 -21.93 -27.08 33.97
N GLY A 178 -21.41 -26.16 33.19
CA GLY A 178 -20.46 -25.15 33.62
C GLY A 178 -21.04 -24.14 34.63
N ALA A 179 -22.31 -23.80 34.50
CA ALA A 179 -23.00 -22.93 35.46
C ALA A 179 -23.16 -23.63 36.84
N VAL A 180 -23.58 -24.87 36.85
CA VAL A 180 -23.71 -25.69 38.10
C VAL A 180 -22.35 -25.84 38.78
N ALA A 181 -21.32 -26.20 38.03
CA ALA A 181 -19.96 -26.36 38.58
C ALA A 181 -19.45 -25.05 39.22
N ARG A 182 -19.72 -23.90 38.59
CA ARG A 182 -19.34 -22.57 39.15
C ARG A 182 -20.08 -22.25 40.43
N VAL A 183 -21.38 -22.56 40.53
CA VAL A 183 -22.18 -22.33 41.76
C VAL A 183 -21.67 -23.20 42.89
N ILE A 184 -21.44 -24.51 42.64
CA ILE A 184 -20.89 -25.42 43.63
C ILE A 184 -19.50 -24.97 44.09
N GLY A 185 -18.63 -24.57 43.14
CA GLY A 185 -17.30 -24.08 43.50
C GLY A 185 -17.32 -22.72 44.24
N ALA A 186 -18.29 -21.87 44.00
CA ALA A 186 -18.47 -20.63 44.76
C ALA A 186 -18.99 -20.91 46.17
N TYR A 187 -19.87 -21.91 46.32
CA TYR A 187 -20.39 -22.32 47.62
C TYR A 187 -19.29 -22.94 48.50
N ALA A 188 -18.49 -23.85 47.94
CA ALA A 188 -17.37 -24.46 48.66
C ALA A 188 -16.35 -23.42 49.18
N ARG A 189 -16.01 -22.40 48.33
CA ARG A 189 -15.10 -21.33 48.79
C ARG A 189 -15.69 -20.41 49.86
N LYS A 190 -17.01 -20.30 49.95
CA LYS A 190 -17.66 -19.50 50.97
C LYS A 190 -17.56 -20.22 52.35
N ASP A 191 -17.65 -21.54 52.38
CA ASP A 191 -17.50 -22.32 53.59
C ASP A 191 -16.03 -22.37 54.09
N GLU A 192 -15.03 -22.23 53.19
CA GLU A 192 -13.61 -22.12 53.56
C GLU A 192 -13.24 -20.72 54.11
N ALA A 193 -14.02 -19.68 53.79
CA ALA A 193 -13.78 -18.31 54.22
C ALA A 193 -14.53 -17.86 55.46
N ALA A 194 -15.36 -18.76 56.03
CA ALA A 194 -16.08 -18.58 57.30
C ALA A 194 -15.43 -19.37 58.42
#